data_dd4ce80517ce8323f8aadeb38e9e8c6e
#
_entry.id   dd4ce80517ce8323f8aadeb38e9e8c6e
#
_cell.length_a   1.000
_cell.length_b   1.000
_cell.length_c   1.000
_cell.angle_alpha   90.00
_cell.angle_beta   90.00
_cell.angle_gamma   90.00
#
_symmetry.space_group_name_H-M   'P 1'
#
loop_
_entity.id
_entity.type
_entity.pdbx_description
1 polymer ?
#
loop_
_entity_poly.entity_id
_entity_poly.type
_entity_poly.pdbx_seq_one_letter_code
_entity_poly.pdbx_strand_id
1 'polypeptide(L)'
;MKPRAQLPDSAERETSAGRRRRGAAAVLLAATVALGLATHFLLPDGAISDIAGDALYTGAVYLGVMLLAPRARPWLLATIAVGWSFAVELLQLTELPHRAAEVFAPARLVLGAGFDPRDLLVYALTGVLACAADLAVQRIPSRRAEDSRRAATPLIR
;
A
#
# COMPACT_ATOMS: atom_id res chain seq x y z
N MET A 1 -16.06 -25.54 39.30
CA MET A 1 -15.27 -25.90 38.12
C MET A 1 -15.39 -24.75 37.13
N LYS A 2 -14.38 -23.83 37.01
CA LYS A 2 -14.43 -22.72 36.06
C LYS A 2 -14.07 -23.26 34.66
N PRO A 3 -14.85 -22.98 33.62
CA PRO A 3 -14.48 -23.38 32.25
C PRO A 3 -13.15 -22.72 31.88
N ARG A 4 -12.16 -23.51 31.45
CA ARG A 4 -10.93 -23.00 30.83
C ARG A 4 -11.32 -22.24 29.58
N ALA A 5 -11.07 -20.94 29.56
CA ALA A 5 -11.15 -20.15 28.34
C ALA A 5 -10.18 -20.78 27.32
N GLN A 6 -10.74 -21.39 26.29
CA GLN A 6 -9.94 -21.92 25.18
C GLN A 6 -9.30 -20.72 24.47
N LEU A 7 -7.97 -20.69 24.45
CA LEU A 7 -7.25 -19.75 23.62
C LEU A 7 -7.58 -20.04 22.15
N PRO A 8 -7.91 -19.01 21.34
CA PRO A 8 -8.23 -19.22 19.94
C PRO A 8 -7.07 -19.94 19.23
N ASP A 9 -7.43 -20.89 18.37
CA ASP A 9 -6.50 -21.69 17.60
C ASP A 9 -5.61 -20.80 16.73
N SER A 10 -4.37 -21.24 16.45
CA SER A 10 -3.41 -20.52 15.60
C SER A 10 -4.02 -20.16 14.23
N ALA A 11 -4.79 -21.05 13.65
CA ALA A 11 -5.50 -20.83 12.39
C ALA A 11 -6.53 -19.69 12.45
N GLU A 12 -7.28 -19.57 13.57
CA GLU A 12 -8.23 -18.48 13.77
C GLU A 12 -7.54 -17.12 13.92
N ARG A 13 -6.38 -17.08 14.57
CA ARG A 13 -5.57 -15.85 14.72
C ARG A 13 -5.01 -15.38 13.38
N GLU A 14 -4.51 -16.29 12.55
CA GLU A 14 -3.98 -15.98 11.23
C GLU A 14 -5.08 -15.47 10.26
N THR A 15 -6.25 -16.08 10.29
CA THR A 15 -7.40 -15.61 9.48
C THR A 15 -7.91 -14.25 9.93
N SER A 16 -7.92 -13.99 11.23
CA SER A 16 -8.30 -12.71 11.83
C SER A 16 -7.31 -11.60 11.47
N ALA A 17 -6.00 -11.86 11.56
CA ALA A 17 -4.95 -10.89 11.18
C ALA A 17 -5.03 -10.53 9.70
N GLY A 18 -5.21 -11.51 8.81
CA GLY A 18 -5.37 -11.27 7.37
C GLY A 18 -6.62 -10.45 7.05
N ARG A 19 -7.72 -10.67 7.75
CA ARG A 19 -8.96 -9.91 7.58
C ARG A 19 -8.80 -8.45 8.03
N ARG A 20 -8.16 -8.22 9.17
CA ARG A 20 -7.87 -6.87 9.67
C ARG A 20 -6.95 -6.10 8.71
N ARG A 21 -5.90 -6.74 8.20
CA ARG A 21 -4.99 -6.13 7.22
C ARG A 21 -5.71 -5.79 5.91
N ARG A 22 -6.58 -6.68 5.43
CA ARG A 22 -7.43 -6.42 4.26
C ARG A 22 -8.38 -5.24 4.48
N GLY A 23 -9.05 -5.16 5.64
CA GLY A 23 -9.92 -4.04 5.98
C GLY A 23 -9.17 -2.72 6.03
N ALA A 24 -7.99 -2.70 6.67
CA ALA A 24 -7.13 -1.51 6.70
C ALA A 24 -6.69 -1.10 5.28
N ALA A 25 -6.28 -2.07 4.45
CA ALA A 25 -5.89 -1.80 3.06
C ALA A 25 -7.05 -1.21 2.25
N ALA A 26 -8.28 -1.70 2.42
CA ALA A 26 -9.46 -1.17 1.72
C ALA A 26 -9.72 0.30 2.09
N VAL A 27 -9.69 0.63 3.37
CA VAL A 27 -9.91 2.01 3.85
C VAL A 27 -8.81 2.94 3.37
N LEU A 28 -7.55 2.53 3.51
CA LEU A 28 -6.40 3.32 3.07
C LEU A 28 -6.39 3.49 1.55
N LEU A 29 -6.73 2.46 0.79
CA LEU A 29 -6.85 2.54 -0.67
C LEU A 29 -7.92 3.56 -1.08
N ALA A 30 -9.11 3.50 -0.48
CA ALA A 30 -10.16 4.46 -0.75
C ALA A 30 -9.73 5.90 -0.44
N ALA A 31 -9.06 6.11 0.70
CA ALA A 31 -8.51 7.41 1.07
C ALA A 31 -7.42 7.90 0.09
N THR A 32 -6.50 7.00 -0.31
CA THR A 32 -5.42 7.32 -1.26
C THR A 32 -5.99 7.68 -2.63
N VAL A 33 -6.97 6.94 -3.12
CA VAL A 33 -7.64 7.24 -4.40
C VAL A 33 -8.39 8.57 -4.32
N ALA A 34 -9.14 8.82 -3.24
CA ALA A 34 -9.83 10.10 -3.04
C ALA A 34 -8.85 11.28 -3.01
N LEU A 35 -7.70 11.12 -2.33
CA LEU A 35 -6.65 12.13 -2.27
C LEU A 35 -5.99 12.34 -3.64
N GLY A 36 -5.74 11.27 -4.39
CA GLY A 36 -5.21 11.36 -5.76
C GLY A 36 -6.15 12.11 -6.71
N LEU A 37 -7.44 11.81 -6.66
CA LEU A 37 -8.45 12.54 -7.43
C LEU A 37 -8.52 14.02 -6.98
N ALA A 38 -8.49 14.29 -5.68
CA ALA A 38 -8.45 15.66 -5.17
C ALA A 38 -7.19 16.41 -5.66
N THR A 39 -6.03 15.79 -5.64
CA THR A 39 -4.79 16.35 -6.19
C THR A 39 -4.96 16.68 -7.67
N HIS A 40 -5.52 15.76 -8.45
CA HIS A 40 -5.70 15.93 -9.89
C HIS A 40 -6.71 17.04 -10.26
N PHE A 41 -7.82 17.17 -9.51
CA PHE A 41 -8.90 18.10 -9.88
C PHE A 41 -8.83 19.45 -9.17
N LEU A 42 -8.16 19.54 -8.02
CA LEU A 42 -8.18 20.72 -7.16
C LEU A 42 -6.85 21.48 -7.10
N LEU A 43 -5.72 20.82 -7.38
CA LEU A 43 -4.44 21.51 -7.41
C LEU A 43 -4.11 21.99 -8.82
N PRO A 44 -3.38 23.13 -8.92
CA PRO A 44 -2.87 23.58 -10.21
C PRO A 44 -1.80 22.59 -10.72
N ASP A 45 -1.72 22.46 -12.05
CA ASP A 45 -0.68 21.66 -12.70
C ASP A 45 0.71 22.17 -12.33
N GLY A 46 1.60 21.25 -11.92
CA GLY A 46 2.97 21.60 -11.55
C GLY A 46 3.70 20.44 -10.88
N ALA A 47 5.00 20.61 -10.68
CA ALA A 47 5.87 19.55 -10.17
C ALA A 47 5.43 18.95 -8.83
N ILE A 48 4.76 19.71 -7.96
CA ILE A 48 4.28 19.21 -6.66
C ILE A 48 3.05 18.32 -6.85
N SER A 49 2.10 18.73 -7.68
CA SER A 49 0.90 17.92 -8.00
C SER A 49 1.28 16.65 -8.72
N ASP A 50 2.25 16.71 -9.63
CA ASP A 50 2.74 15.55 -10.38
C ASP A 50 3.38 14.54 -9.43
N ILE A 51 4.39 14.96 -8.63
CA ILE A 51 5.04 14.10 -7.64
C ILE A 51 4.04 13.50 -6.64
N ALA A 52 3.07 14.30 -6.19
CA ALA A 52 2.04 13.81 -5.27
C ALA A 52 1.14 12.78 -5.96
N GLY A 53 0.74 13.01 -7.21
CA GLY A 53 -0.03 12.08 -8.01
C GLY A 53 0.65 10.73 -8.17
N ASP A 54 1.93 10.74 -8.54
CA ASP A 54 2.74 9.54 -8.76
C ASP A 54 2.96 8.74 -7.46
N ALA A 55 3.23 9.45 -6.37
CA ALA A 55 3.34 8.80 -5.06
C ALA A 55 2.01 8.17 -4.62
N LEU A 56 0.89 8.89 -4.81
CA LEU A 56 -0.44 8.37 -4.48
C LEU A 56 -0.83 7.21 -5.41
N TYR A 57 -0.47 7.27 -6.68
CA TYR A 57 -0.69 6.19 -7.63
C TYR A 57 0.03 4.89 -7.20
N THR A 58 1.35 4.97 -6.96
CA THR A 58 2.14 3.82 -6.50
C THR A 58 1.64 3.30 -5.15
N GLY A 59 1.28 4.20 -4.23
CA GLY A 59 0.66 3.87 -2.96
C GLY A 59 -0.67 3.12 -3.12
N ALA A 60 -1.52 3.56 -4.06
CA ALA A 60 -2.78 2.89 -4.36
C ALA A 60 -2.56 1.48 -4.93
N VAL A 61 -1.58 1.30 -5.83
CA VAL A 61 -1.22 -0.03 -6.35
C VAL A 61 -0.72 -0.93 -5.22
N TYR A 62 0.15 -0.43 -4.34
CA TYR A 62 0.62 -1.19 -3.17
C TYR A 62 -0.55 -1.66 -2.29
N LEU A 63 -1.47 -0.77 -1.96
CA LEU A 63 -2.64 -1.07 -1.13
C LEU A 63 -3.62 -1.99 -1.85
N GLY A 64 -3.78 -1.85 -3.16
CA GLY A 64 -4.59 -2.74 -3.98
C GLY A 64 -4.05 -4.17 -3.99
N VAL A 65 -2.73 -4.34 -4.16
CA VAL A 65 -2.08 -5.66 -4.07
C VAL A 65 -2.20 -6.22 -2.66
N MET A 66 -2.04 -5.40 -1.62
CA MET A 66 -2.26 -5.82 -0.23
C MET A 66 -3.71 -6.27 0.02
N LEU A 67 -4.69 -5.60 -0.57
CA LEU A 67 -6.11 -5.97 -0.48
C LEU A 67 -6.37 -7.36 -1.09
N LEU A 68 -5.73 -7.66 -2.21
CA LEU A 68 -5.85 -8.95 -2.90
C LEU A 68 -5.06 -10.05 -2.18
N ALA A 69 -3.86 -9.75 -1.72
CA ALA A 69 -2.93 -10.67 -1.09
C ALA A 69 -2.49 -10.20 0.33
N PRO A 70 -3.39 -10.18 1.33
CA PRO A 70 -3.10 -9.59 2.65
C PRO A 70 -2.05 -10.38 3.46
N ARG A 71 -1.70 -11.59 3.03
CA ARG A 71 -0.64 -12.40 3.64
C ARG A 71 0.72 -12.26 2.95
N ALA A 72 0.79 -11.55 1.84
CA ALA A 72 2.04 -11.32 1.13
C ALA A 72 3.02 -10.50 1.97
N ARG A 73 4.31 -10.76 1.75
CA ARG A 73 5.39 -10.04 2.42
C ARG A 73 5.45 -8.58 1.90
N PRO A 74 5.72 -7.59 2.76
CA PRO A 74 5.74 -6.18 2.36
C PRO A 74 6.68 -5.87 1.18
N TRP A 75 7.86 -6.50 1.14
CA TRP A 75 8.79 -6.31 0.04
C TRP A 75 8.22 -6.80 -1.32
N LEU A 76 7.44 -7.91 -1.32
CA LEU A 76 6.80 -8.41 -2.54
C LEU A 76 5.72 -7.46 -3.03
N LEU A 77 4.92 -6.89 -2.10
CA LEU A 77 3.92 -5.87 -2.43
C LEU A 77 4.59 -4.64 -3.06
N ALA A 78 5.71 -4.18 -2.49
CA ALA A 78 6.47 -3.05 -3.00
C ALA A 78 7.05 -3.34 -4.40
N THR A 79 7.64 -4.52 -4.59
CA THR A 79 8.19 -4.92 -5.90
C THR A 79 7.11 -4.95 -6.97
N ILE A 80 5.92 -5.49 -6.66
CA ILE A 80 4.80 -5.51 -7.61
C ILE A 80 4.31 -4.09 -7.90
N ALA A 81 4.15 -3.24 -6.87
CA ALA A 81 3.66 -1.88 -7.04
C ALA A 81 4.63 -1.03 -7.87
N VAL A 82 5.91 -1.04 -7.54
CA VAL A 82 6.95 -0.30 -8.28
C VAL A 82 7.09 -0.85 -9.70
N GLY A 83 7.13 -2.17 -9.86
CA GLY A 83 7.22 -2.82 -11.17
C GLY A 83 6.03 -2.48 -12.07
N TRP A 84 4.83 -2.43 -11.52
CA TRP A 84 3.63 -1.98 -12.24
C TRP A 84 3.74 -0.51 -12.65
N SER A 85 4.10 0.39 -11.72
CA SER A 85 4.26 1.82 -12.00
C SER A 85 5.33 2.05 -13.08
N PHE A 86 6.46 1.35 -13.02
CA PHE A 86 7.50 1.40 -14.05
C PHE A 86 6.98 0.89 -15.40
N ALA A 87 6.21 -0.20 -15.41
CA ALA A 87 5.63 -0.72 -16.65
C ALA A 87 4.69 0.27 -17.31
N VAL A 88 3.86 0.95 -16.51
CA VAL A 88 2.97 2.01 -17.01
C VAL A 88 3.77 3.18 -17.55
N GLU A 89 4.83 3.61 -16.86
CA GLU A 89 5.70 4.70 -17.29
C GLU A 89 6.42 4.37 -18.62
N LEU A 90 6.93 3.16 -18.76
CA LEU A 90 7.50 2.71 -20.00
C LEU A 90 6.47 2.58 -21.14
N LEU A 91 5.23 2.22 -20.80
CA LEU A 91 4.13 2.19 -21.77
C LEU A 91 3.84 3.58 -22.35
N GLN A 92 4.07 4.64 -21.57
CA GLN A 92 3.88 6.03 -22.02
C GLN A 92 4.87 6.47 -23.13
N LEU A 93 5.97 5.72 -23.30
CA LEU A 93 6.84 5.89 -24.49
C LEU A 93 6.17 5.46 -25.81
N THR A 94 5.03 4.81 -25.73
CA THR A 94 4.24 4.38 -26.87
C THR A 94 3.01 5.28 -27.06
N GLU A 95 2.32 5.14 -28.19
CA GLU A 95 1.04 5.84 -28.41
C GLU A 95 -0.17 5.16 -27.74
N LEU A 96 0.04 4.00 -27.09
CA LEU A 96 -1.05 3.20 -26.52
C LEU A 96 -1.86 3.95 -25.45
N PRO A 97 -1.26 4.71 -24.52
CA PRO A 97 -2.02 5.49 -23.52
C PRO A 97 -2.93 6.53 -24.16
N HIS A 98 -2.44 7.23 -25.19
CA HIS A 98 -3.23 8.22 -25.92
C HIS A 98 -4.43 7.58 -26.63
N ARG A 99 -4.19 6.51 -27.36
CA ARG A 99 -5.27 5.75 -28.05
C ARG A 99 -6.29 5.17 -27.06
N ALA A 100 -5.84 4.67 -25.91
CA ALA A 100 -6.74 4.18 -24.87
C ALA A 100 -7.59 5.30 -24.28
N ALA A 101 -7.03 6.49 -24.08
CA ALA A 101 -7.74 7.65 -23.55
C ALA A 101 -8.76 8.22 -24.54
N GLU A 102 -8.54 8.11 -25.85
CA GLU A 102 -9.52 8.49 -26.90
C GLU A 102 -10.78 7.61 -26.84
N VAL A 103 -10.61 6.32 -26.53
CA VAL A 103 -11.74 5.37 -26.44
C VAL A 103 -12.40 5.40 -25.05
N PHE A 104 -11.59 5.60 -24.00
CA PHE A 104 -12.05 5.58 -22.61
C PHE A 104 -11.30 6.63 -21.79
N ALA A 105 -11.87 7.83 -21.68
CA ALA A 105 -11.24 8.97 -21.01
C ALA A 105 -10.64 8.67 -19.62
N PRO A 106 -11.25 7.85 -18.73
CA PRO A 106 -10.63 7.48 -17.46
C PRO A 106 -9.31 6.72 -17.58
N ALA A 107 -8.98 6.14 -18.73
CA ALA A 107 -7.69 5.49 -18.95
C ALA A 107 -6.52 6.47 -18.76
N ARG A 108 -6.71 7.76 -19.02
CA ARG A 108 -5.70 8.81 -18.79
C ARG A 108 -5.29 8.92 -17.31
N LEU A 109 -6.24 8.72 -16.38
CA LEU A 109 -5.96 8.77 -14.94
C LEU A 109 -5.08 7.59 -14.48
N VAL A 110 -5.15 6.46 -15.18
CA VAL A 110 -4.41 5.24 -14.82
C VAL A 110 -3.10 5.13 -15.59
N LEU A 111 -3.13 5.49 -16.87
CA LEU A 111 -1.99 5.31 -17.78
C LEU A 111 -1.12 6.57 -17.93
N GLY A 112 -1.57 7.72 -17.39
CA GLY A 112 -0.85 8.99 -17.51
C GLY A 112 -0.87 9.58 -18.95
N ALA A 113 -0.10 10.64 -19.16
CA ALA A 113 -0.10 11.37 -20.41
C ALA A 113 1.29 11.59 -21.06
N GLY A 114 2.39 11.19 -20.38
CA GLY A 114 3.74 11.40 -20.91
C GLY A 114 4.81 10.84 -19.97
N PHE A 115 5.88 10.30 -20.55
CA PHE A 115 7.03 9.71 -19.84
C PHE A 115 7.88 10.80 -19.18
N ASP A 116 8.13 10.67 -17.87
CA ASP A 116 9.12 11.48 -17.14
C ASP A 116 10.06 10.56 -16.33
N PRO A 117 11.38 10.53 -16.62
CA PRO A 117 12.32 9.71 -15.84
C PRO A 117 12.35 10.01 -14.35
N ARG A 118 11.93 11.22 -13.92
CA ARG A 118 11.82 11.62 -12.51
C ARG A 118 10.80 10.76 -11.77
N ASP A 119 9.73 10.36 -12.45
CA ASP A 119 8.62 9.62 -11.83
C ASP A 119 9.06 8.21 -11.41
N LEU A 120 10.03 7.63 -12.11
CA LEU A 120 10.66 6.36 -11.71
C LEU A 120 11.30 6.44 -10.31
N LEU A 121 11.91 7.58 -9.96
CA LEU A 121 12.46 7.80 -8.62
C LEU A 121 11.35 7.95 -7.58
N VAL A 122 10.27 8.66 -7.91
CA VAL A 122 9.12 8.82 -7.03
C VAL A 122 8.47 7.47 -6.73
N TYR A 123 8.28 6.62 -7.75
CA TYR A 123 7.74 5.29 -7.60
C TYR A 123 8.62 4.41 -6.71
N ALA A 124 9.94 4.41 -6.96
CA ALA A 124 10.89 3.63 -6.16
C ALA A 124 10.88 4.06 -4.68
N LEU A 125 10.97 5.37 -4.42
CA LEU A 125 10.95 5.92 -3.07
C LEU A 125 9.62 5.61 -2.36
N THR A 126 8.49 5.78 -3.04
CA THR A 126 7.17 5.46 -2.49
C THR A 126 7.06 3.98 -2.14
N GLY A 127 7.52 3.08 -3.01
CA GLY A 127 7.54 1.65 -2.73
C GLY A 127 8.37 1.28 -1.50
N VAL A 128 9.56 1.88 -1.36
CA VAL A 128 10.42 1.69 -0.17
C VAL A 128 9.75 2.20 1.09
N LEU A 129 9.16 3.40 1.06
CA LEU A 129 8.47 3.99 2.21
C LEU A 129 7.23 3.18 2.60
N ALA A 130 6.43 2.72 1.64
CA ALA A 130 5.26 1.88 1.89
C ALA A 130 5.67 0.54 2.52
N CYS A 131 6.73 -0.11 2.00
CA CYS A 131 7.29 -1.32 2.57
C CYS A 131 7.78 -1.10 4.01
N ALA A 132 8.52 -0.04 4.25
CA ALA A 132 9.05 0.30 5.59
C ALA A 132 7.92 0.57 6.58
N ALA A 133 6.89 1.33 6.18
CA ALA A 133 5.71 1.61 7.00
C ALA A 133 4.94 0.32 7.37
N ASP A 134 4.70 -0.57 6.39
CA ASP A 134 4.03 -1.83 6.62
C ASP A 134 4.84 -2.76 7.56
N LEU A 135 6.16 -2.83 7.39
CA LEU A 135 7.05 -3.57 8.29
C LEU A 135 7.03 -2.99 9.71
N ALA A 136 7.00 -1.67 9.84
CA ALA A 136 6.93 -1.00 11.14
C ALA A 136 5.61 -1.33 11.85
N VAL A 137 4.48 -1.24 11.15
CA VAL A 137 3.16 -1.59 11.67
C VAL A 137 3.10 -3.05 12.13
N GLN A 138 3.71 -3.98 11.41
CA GLN A 138 3.73 -5.40 11.77
C GLN A 138 4.56 -5.69 13.02
N ARG A 139 5.56 -4.84 13.35
CA ARG A 139 6.43 -5.01 14.53
C ARG A 139 5.80 -4.50 15.84
N ILE A 140 4.84 -3.58 15.78
CA ILE A 140 4.20 -2.96 16.97
C ILE A 140 3.51 -4.01 17.87
N PRO A 141 2.71 -4.98 17.36
CA PRO A 141 2.05 -5.97 18.21
C PRO A 141 3.03 -6.88 18.96
N SER A 142 4.17 -7.20 18.34
CA SER A 142 5.19 -8.09 18.93
C SER A 142 5.83 -7.46 20.17
N ARG A 143 6.15 -6.18 20.11
CA ARG A 143 6.73 -5.45 21.26
C ARG A 143 5.77 -5.37 22.44
N ARG A 144 4.49 -5.07 22.21
CA ARG A 144 3.48 -5.03 23.27
C ARG A 144 3.30 -6.39 23.98
N ALA A 145 3.38 -7.48 23.23
CA ALA A 145 3.29 -8.83 23.81
C ALA A 145 4.53 -9.20 24.65
N GLU A 146 5.72 -8.76 24.25
CA GLU A 146 6.97 -8.95 25.00
C GLU A 146 7.00 -8.11 26.27
N ASP A 147 6.60 -6.84 26.20
CA ASP A 147 6.54 -5.96 27.36
C ASP A 147 5.55 -6.47 28.41
N SER A 148 4.37 -6.95 27.96
CA SER A 148 3.39 -7.57 28.86
C SER A 148 3.91 -8.86 29.51
N ARG A 149 4.71 -9.67 28.81
CA ARG A 149 5.33 -10.88 29.38
C ARG A 149 6.42 -10.53 30.40
N ARG A 150 7.23 -9.50 30.13
CA ARG A 150 8.26 -9.02 31.06
C ARG A 150 7.65 -8.45 32.33
N ALA A 151 6.56 -7.70 32.20
CA ALA A 151 5.82 -7.13 33.34
C ALA A 151 5.12 -8.22 34.21
N ALA A 152 4.78 -9.37 33.60
CA ALA A 152 4.10 -10.48 34.28
C ALA A 152 5.05 -11.50 34.95
N THR A 153 6.38 -11.38 34.77
CA THR A 153 7.37 -12.27 35.41
C THR A 153 7.74 -11.72 36.77
N PRO A 154 7.26 -12.31 37.90
CA PRO A 154 7.66 -11.87 39.24
C PRO A 154 9.15 -12.13 39.45
N LEU A 155 9.86 -11.12 39.96
CA LEU A 155 11.24 -11.29 40.48
C LEU A 155 11.21 -12.28 41.64
N ILE A 156 11.51 -13.52 41.35
CA ILE A 156 11.77 -14.50 42.40
C ILE A 156 13.14 -14.11 43.02
N ARG A 157 13.08 -13.54 44.21
CA ARG A 157 14.19 -13.37 45.12
C ARG A 157 14.18 -14.50 46.14
#